data_ee7e24615497a75910f943d8cbe0a35a
#
_entry.id   ee7e24615497a75910f943d8cbe0a35a
#
_cell.length_a   1.000
_cell.length_b   1.000
_cell.length_c   1.000
_cell.angle_alpha   90.00
_cell.angle_beta   90.00
_cell.angle_gamma   90.00
#
_symmetry.space_group_name_H-M   'P 1'
#
loop_
_entity.id
_entity.type
_entity.pdbx_description
1 polymer ?
#
loop_
_entity_poly.entity_id
_entity_poly.type
_entity_poly.pdbx_seq_one_letter_code
_entity_poly.pdbx_strand_id
1 'polypeptide(L)'
;MNELQEKIGILNSDWLMSTREKLALIGLLHCIKPKKVLELGHHRGGATKWLSELSEQVITVDVNEFAADAPNFFNNVEAWNCTTLDAASRIKTENLFFDLAIIDADHARQSVSADINGIIGHSDIILMHDSFNPDCRKGMIDALQNQKSHAYYLDFIPSVSKSDGLWGGLAIAWKSQTPGQAQEFAKEISSFAPVAIQNYFRITPVINTTNVKLSAFKESAFSKIKITGGRLLGKIKP
;
A
#
# COMPACT_ATOMS: atom_id res chain seq x y z
N MET A 1 12.86 20.92 20.28
CA MET A 1 12.02 19.70 20.17
C MET A 1 12.85 18.65 19.50
N ASN A 2 12.83 17.41 19.99
CA ASN A 2 13.68 16.35 19.43
C ASN A 2 13.05 15.92 18.08
N GLU A 3 13.86 15.74 17.03
CA GLU A 3 13.42 15.28 15.69
C GLU A 3 12.49 14.06 15.74
N LEU A 4 12.70 13.18 16.73
CA LEU A 4 11.82 12.03 16.99
C LEU A 4 10.44 12.44 17.50
N GLN A 5 10.32 13.51 18.32
CA GLN A 5 9.03 14.00 18.83
C GLN A 5 8.23 14.71 17.72
N GLU A 6 8.92 15.36 16.82
CA GLU A 6 8.32 15.96 15.64
C GLU A 6 7.79 14.88 14.69
N LYS A 7 8.56 13.84 14.43
CA LYS A 7 8.14 12.67 13.65
C LYS A 7 6.99 11.89 14.31
N ILE A 8 6.96 11.75 15.63
CA ILE A 8 5.84 11.14 16.36
C ILE A 8 4.60 12.03 16.31
N GLY A 9 4.74 13.36 16.39
CA GLY A 9 3.63 14.30 16.22
C GLY A 9 2.96 14.20 14.85
N ILE A 10 3.72 13.90 13.81
CA ILE A 10 3.22 13.69 12.44
C ILE A 10 2.39 12.40 12.32
N LEU A 11 2.69 11.36 13.11
CA LEU A 11 1.87 10.13 13.15
C LEU A 11 0.48 10.38 13.74
N ASN A 12 0.31 11.46 14.51
CA ASN A 12 -0.97 11.90 15.10
C ASN A 12 -1.69 12.98 14.27
N SER A 13 -1.19 13.33 13.09
CA SER A 13 -1.87 14.27 12.18
C SER A 13 -3.16 13.68 11.61
N ASP A 14 -3.98 14.52 10.95
CA ASP A 14 -5.27 14.20 10.29
C ASP A 14 -5.18 13.14 9.16
N TRP A 15 -4.35 12.17 9.32
CA TRP A 15 -4.15 11.05 8.43
C TRP A 15 -4.97 9.86 8.89
N LEU A 16 -5.99 9.49 8.14
CA LEU A 16 -7.02 8.50 8.50
C LEU A 16 -6.56 7.04 8.45
N MET A 17 -5.27 6.77 8.32
CA MET A 17 -4.70 5.43 8.45
C MET A 17 -4.39 5.08 9.89
N SER A 18 -4.46 3.81 10.26
CA SER A 18 -3.97 3.32 11.55
C SER A 18 -2.45 3.49 11.66
N THR A 19 -1.92 3.52 12.89
CA THR A 19 -0.47 3.63 13.12
C THR A 19 0.32 2.54 12.38
N ARG A 20 -0.23 1.32 12.25
CA ARG A 20 0.42 0.22 11.54
C ARG A 20 0.51 0.48 10.05
N GLU A 21 -0.56 0.98 9.44
CA GLU A 21 -0.62 1.34 8.03
C GLU A 21 0.33 2.49 7.72
N LYS A 22 0.35 3.52 8.57
CA LYS A 22 1.30 4.64 8.48
C LYS A 22 2.75 4.16 8.51
N LEU A 23 3.11 3.33 9.49
CA LEU A 23 4.46 2.77 9.60
C LEU A 23 4.82 1.86 8.43
N ALA A 24 3.85 1.10 7.90
CA ALA A 24 4.08 0.25 6.75
C ALA A 24 4.31 1.07 5.47
N LEU A 25 3.53 2.13 5.25
CA LEU A 25 3.74 3.03 4.11
C LEU A 25 5.11 3.73 4.21
N ILE A 26 5.46 4.29 5.37
CA ILE A 26 6.76 4.94 5.59
C ILE A 26 7.89 3.94 5.36
N GLY A 27 7.77 2.73 5.90
CA GLY A 27 8.75 1.66 5.71
C GLY A 27 8.90 1.28 4.23
N LEU A 28 7.78 1.15 3.50
CA LEU A 28 7.79 0.87 2.07
C LEU A 28 8.52 1.98 1.30
N LEU A 29 8.21 3.25 1.56
CA LEU A 29 8.85 4.40 0.93
C LEU A 29 10.38 4.41 1.15
N HIS A 30 10.83 4.12 2.38
CA HIS A 30 12.27 4.01 2.68
C HIS A 30 12.96 2.88 1.93
N CYS A 31 12.24 1.77 1.66
CA CYS A 31 12.79 0.64 0.91
C CYS A 31 12.92 0.93 -0.57
N ILE A 32 11.81 1.35 -1.17
CA ILE A 32 11.74 1.46 -2.62
C ILE A 32 12.33 2.77 -3.12
N LYS A 33 12.38 3.82 -2.25
CA LYS A 33 12.86 5.17 -2.58
C LYS A 33 12.30 5.65 -3.91
N PRO A 34 10.98 5.77 -4.02
CA PRO A 34 10.34 6.08 -5.28
C PRO A 34 10.73 7.49 -5.72
N LYS A 35 10.98 7.68 -7.01
CA LYS A 35 11.22 9.02 -7.56
C LYS A 35 9.91 9.71 -7.82
N LYS A 36 8.97 9.03 -8.48
CA LYS A 36 7.68 9.58 -8.87
C LYS A 36 6.55 8.77 -8.27
N VAL A 37 5.70 9.44 -7.49
CA VAL A 37 4.56 8.84 -6.79
C VAL A 37 3.26 9.44 -7.30
N LEU A 38 2.25 8.59 -7.47
CA LEU A 38 0.86 8.97 -7.67
C LEU A 38 0.05 8.69 -6.40
N GLU A 39 -0.78 9.63 -5.98
CA GLU A 39 -1.76 9.45 -4.92
C GLU A 39 -3.16 9.73 -5.47
N LEU A 40 -4.04 8.74 -5.42
CA LEU A 40 -5.46 8.89 -5.73
C LEU A 40 -6.24 8.98 -4.42
N GLY A 41 -6.76 10.16 -4.09
CA GLY A 41 -7.41 10.49 -2.83
C GLY A 41 -6.42 11.06 -1.81
N HIS A 42 -6.28 12.38 -1.74
CA HIS A 42 -5.40 13.01 -0.75
C HIS A 42 -6.11 13.43 0.54
N HIS A 43 -7.45 13.57 0.49
CA HIS A 43 -8.24 14.08 1.60
C HIS A 43 -7.63 15.37 2.19
N ARG A 44 -7.01 15.31 3.38
CA ARG A 44 -6.33 16.43 4.04
C ARG A 44 -4.81 16.43 3.89
N GLY A 45 -4.28 15.59 3.01
CA GLY A 45 -2.85 15.54 2.72
C GLY A 45 -2.00 14.82 3.78
N GLY A 46 -2.60 14.00 4.63
CA GLY A 46 -1.87 13.30 5.67
C GLY A 46 -0.84 12.30 5.12
N ALA A 47 -1.18 11.55 4.08
CA ALA A 47 -0.24 10.68 3.38
C ALA A 47 0.66 11.49 2.44
N THR A 48 0.10 12.48 1.72
CA THR A 48 0.82 13.35 0.78
C THR A 48 2.09 13.93 1.36
N LYS A 49 2.05 14.34 2.65
CA LYS A 49 3.22 14.85 3.36
C LYS A 49 4.38 13.86 3.36
N TRP A 50 4.13 12.62 3.72
CA TRP A 50 5.16 11.59 3.77
C TRP A 50 5.65 11.19 2.39
N LEU A 51 4.75 11.18 1.40
CA LEU A 51 5.09 10.95 0.01
C LEU A 51 6.04 12.04 -0.49
N SER A 52 5.74 13.30 -0.17
CA SER A 52 6.59 14.44 -0.52
C SER A 52 7.97 14.39 0.13
N GLU A 53 8.05 14.01 1.42
CA GLU A 53 9.33 13.94 2.14
C GLU A 53 10.23 12.79 1.66
N LEU A 54 9.64 11.71 1.12
CA LEU A 54 10.34 10.46 0.82
C LEU A 54 10.36 10.11 -0.68
N SER A 55 10.01 11.06 -1.55
CA SER A 55 10.10 10.91 -3.01
C SER A 55 10.55 12.21 -3.69
N GLU A 56 10.93 12.14 -4.97
CA GLU A 56 11.37 13.31 -5.73
C GLU A 56 10.19 14.13 -6.27
N GLN A 57 9.09 13.46 -6.65
CA GLN A 57 7.89 14.08 -7.19
C GLN A 57 6.63 13.32 -6.75
N VAL A 58 5.60 14.06 -6.37
CA VAL A 58 4.27 13.53 -6.07
C VAL A 58 3.24 14.20 -6.98
N ILE A 59 2.39 13.39 -7.61
CA ILE A 59 1.13 13.85 -8.19
C ILE A 59 0.03 13.33 -7.27
N THR A 60 -0.78 14.25 -6.73
CA THR A 60 -1.91 13.90 -5.89
C THR A 60 -3.22 14.32 -6.55
N VAL A 61 -4.24 13.48 -6.45
CA VAL A 61 -5.53 13.64 -7.14
C VAL A 61 -6.67 13.56 -6.14
N ASP A 62 -7.55 14.54 -6.16
CA ASP A 62 -8.81 14.52 -5.41
C ASP A 62 -9.84 15.41 -6.11
N VAL A 63 -11.12 15.13 -5.91
CA VAL A 63 -12.21 16.00 -6.37
C VAL A 63 -12.33 17.26 -5.51
N ASN A 64 -11.84 17.22 -4.28
CA ASN A 64 -11.75 18.37 -3.40
C ASN A 64 -10.45 19.13 -3.66
N GLU A 65 -10.50 20.46 -3.54
CA GLU A 65 -9.29 21.24 -3.60
C GLU A 65 -8.36 20.87 -2.46
N PHE A 66 -7.09 20.67 -2.79
CA PHE A 66 -6.05 20.55 -1.78
C PHE A 66 -6.07 21.84 -0.93
N ALA A 67 -6.04 21.72 0.39
CA ALA A 67 -6.10 22.89 1.27
C ALA A 67 -5.12 23.95 0.78
N ALA A 68 -5.58 25.20 0.63
CA ALA A 68 -4.84 26.27 -0.03
C ALA A 68 -3.42 26.49 0.51
N ASP A 69 -3.20 26.10 1.77
CA ASP A 69 -1.89 26.21 2.44
C ASP A 69 -0.97 24.99 2.19
N ALA A 70 -1.51 23.87 1.72
CA ALA A 70 -0.75 22.63 1.56
C ALA A 70 0.30 22.69 0.43
N PRO A 71 0.03 23.27 -0.76
CA PRO A 71 1.03 23.39 -1.82
C PRO A 71 2.26 24.22 -1.42
N ASN A 72 2.12 25.14 -0.47
CA ASN A 72 3.23 25.98 0.00
C ASN A 72 4.21 25.21 0.90
N PHE A 73 3.81 24.03 1.41
CA PHE A 73 4.66 23.17 2.24
C PHE A 73 5.42 22.12 1.44
N PHE A 74 5.02 21.86 0.18
CA PHE A 74 5.53 20.74 -0.60
C PHE A 74 5.95 21.19 -2.00
N ASN A 75 7.20 21.56 -2.16
CA ASN A 75 7.72 22.07 -3.44
C ASN A 75 7.71 21.02 -4.58
N ASN A 76 7.54 19.74 -4.24
CA ASN A 76 7.56 18.60 -5.18
C ASN A 76 6.19 17.94 -5.36
N VAL A 77 5.10 18.57 -4.92
CA VAL A 77 3.73 18.08 -5.05
C VAL A 77 2.98 18.86 -6.13
N GLU A 78 2.44 18.14 -7.09
CA GLU A 78 1.48 18.63 -8.08
C GLU A 78 0.09 18.11 -7.72
N ALA A 79 -0.85 18.99 -7.39
CA ALA A 79 -2.23 18.61 -7.09
C ALA A 79 -3.12 18.74 -8.33
N TRP A 80 -3.85 17.66 -8.64
CA TRP A 80 -4.85 17.63 -9.71
C TRP A 80 -6.23 17.58 -9.08
N ASN A 81 -6.97 18.69 -9.20
CA ASN A 81 -8.36 18.76 -8.77
C ASN A 81 -9.27 18.19 -9.87
N CYS A 82 -9.44 16.88 -9.85
CA CYS A 82 -10.24 16.15 -10.82
C CYS A 82 -10.66 14.78 -10.28
N THR A 83 -11.51 14.06 -11.01
CA THR A 83 -11.84 12.68 -10.68
C THR A 83 -10.66 11.74 -10.96
N THR A 84 -10.62 10.59 -10.30
CA THR A 84 -9.60 9.56 -10.57
C THR A 84 -9.68 9.03 -12.00
N LEU A 85 -10.87 9.05 -12.62
CA LEU A 85 -11.09 8.67 -14.02
C LEU A 85 -10.46 9.68 -14.98
N ASP A 86 -10.62 10.99 -14.72
CA ASP A 86 -9.98 12.04 -15.50
C ASP A 86 -8.45 11.97 -15.36
N ALA A 87 -7.97 11.75 -14.14
CA ALA A 87 -6.55 11.53 -13.87
C ALA A 87 -6.00 10.33 -14.64
N ALA A 88 -6.68 9.19 -14.62
CA ALA A 88 -6.29 8.00 -15.38
C ALA A 88 -6.23 8.28 -16.90
N SER A 89 -7.18 9.06 -17.41
CA SER A 89 -7.21 9.48 -18.81
C SER A 89 -6.01 10.38 -19.15
N ARG A 90 -5.68 11.33 -18.27
CA ARG A 90 -4.53 12.22 -18.40
C ARG A 90 -3.22 11.43 -18.34
N ILE A 91 -3.06 10.53 -17.35
CA ILE A 91 -1.89 9.66 -17.21
C ILE A 91 -1.62 8.88 -18.49
N LYS A 92 -2.67 8.29 -19.06
CA LYS A 92 -2.58 7.55 -20.32
C LYS A 92 -2.20 8.43 -21.51
N THR A 93 -2.83 9.60 -21.63
CA THR A 93 -2.60 10.52 -22.76
C THR A 93 -1.18 11.10 -22.73
N GLU A 94 -0.70 11.47 -21.55
CA GLU A 94 0.63 12.02 -21.32
C GLU A 94 1.71 10.93 -21.17
N ASN A 95 1.31 9.65 -21.22
CA ASN A 95 2.18 8.49 -21.03
C ASN A 95 3.04 8.58 -19.75
N LEU A 96 2.43 9.01 -18.64
CA LEU A 96 3.10 9.14 -17.38
C LEU A 96 3.33 7.76 -16.75
N PHE A 97 4.43 7.62 -16.01
CA PHE A 97 4.76 6.41 -15.27
C PHE A 97 5.21 6.72 -13.85
N PHE A 98 4.89 5.84 -12.90
CA PHE A 98 5.14 6.02 -11.49
C PHE A 98 5.85 4.79 -10.89
N ASP A 99 6.78 5.02 -9.98
CA ASP A 99 7.42 3.94 -9.22
C ASP A 99 6.44 3.35 -8.19
N LEU A 100 5.58 4.22 -7.63
CA LEU A 100 4.54 3.87 -6.67
C LEU A 100 3.26 4.63 -6.97
N ALA A 101 2.12 3.94 -6.95
CA ALA A 101 0.80 4.55 -6.89
C ALA A 101 0.09 4.13 -5.60
N ILE A 102 -0.63 5.07 -4.98
CA ILE A 102 -1.47 4.83 -3.82
C ILE A 102 -2.92 5.08 -4.21
N ILE A 103 -3.81 4.15 -3.87
CA ILE A 103 -5.26 4.25 -4.11
C ILE A 103 -5.94 4.32 -2.75
N ASP A 104 -6.54 5.47 -2.46
CA ASP A 104 -7.30 5.76 -1.24
C ASP A 104 -8.40 6.81 -1.51
N ALA A 105 -9.12 6.67 -2.64
CA ALA A 105 -10.14 7.63 -3.09
C ALA A 105 -11.55 7.16 -2.71
N ASP A 106 -12.34 6.64 -3.67
CA ASP A 106 -13.68 6.14 -3.43
C ASP A 106 -13.65 4.66 -3.00
N HIS A 107 -14.59 4.29 -2.13
CA HIS A 107 -14.67 2.93 -1.56
C HIS A 107 -15.70 2.03 -2.25
N ALA A 108 -16.35 2.51 -3.31
CA ALA A 108 -17.25 1.69 -4.10
C ALA A 108 -16.48 0.66 -4.94
N ARG A 109 -16.99 -0.58 -5.01
CA ARG A 109 -16.36 -1.69 -5.75
C ARG A 109 -15.95 -1.32 -7.18
N GLN A 110 -16.87 -0.63 -7.91
CA GLN A 110 -16.60 -0.23 -9.29
C GLN A 110 -15.51 0.83 -9.39
N SER A 111 -15.49 1.80 -8.47
CA SER A 111 -14.51 2.88 -8.44
C SER A 111 -13.12 2.33 -8.16
N VAL A 112 -12.97 1.50 -7.12
CA VAL A 112 -11.69 0.86 -6.79
C VAL A 112 -11.16 0.02 -7.97
N SER A 113 -12.04 -0.76 -8.61
CA SER A 113 -11.65 -1.55 -9.78
C SER A 113 -11.25 -0.66 -10.97
N ALA A 114 -11.96 0.45 -11.20
CA ALA A 114 -11.64 1.42 -12.26
C ALA A 114 -10.29 2.11 -12.01
N ASP A 115 -10.04 2.55 -10.77
CA ASP A 115 -8.79 3.19 -10.37
C ASP A 115 -7.58 2.29 -10.63
N ILE A 116 -7.65 1.03 -10.17
CA ILE A 116 -6.58 0.05 -10.40
C ILE A 116 -6.37 -0.18 -11.91
N ASN A 117 -7.45 -0.43 -12.67
CA ASN A 117 -7.36 -0.67 -14.11
C ASN A 117 -6.85 0.56 -14.86
N GLY A 118 -7.13 1.76 -14.37
CA GLY A 118 -6.67 3.01 -14.96
C GLY A 118 -5.17 3.22 -14.86
N ILE A 119 -4.52 2.66 -13.82
CA ILE A 119 -3.10 2.94 -13.52
C ILE A 119 -2.19 1.72 -13.58
N ILE A 120 -2.72 0.50 -13.67
CA ILE A 120 -1.92 -0.73 -13.56
C ILE A 120 -0.84 -0.86 -14.63
N GLY A 121 -1.03 -0.27 -15.80
CA GLY A 121 -0.02 -0.19 -16.88
C GLY A 121 1.00 0.94 -16.69
N HIS A 122 0.78 1.80 -15.71
CA HIS A 122 1.48 3.06 -15.49
C HIS A 122 2.17 3.15 -14.13
N SER A 123 2.23 2.06 -13.37
CA SER A 123 2.94 2.02 -12.10
C SER A 123 3.65 0.67 -11.89
N ASP A 124 4.81 0.69 -11.23
CA ASP A 124 5.51 -0.54 -10.85
C ASP A 124 4.91 -1.17 -9.60
N ILE A 125 4.50 -0.33 -8.64
CA ILE A 125 3.91 -0.75 -7.37
C ILE A 125 2.61 0.01 -7.16
N ILE A 126 1.58 -0.70 -6.71
CA ILE A 126 0.28 -0.12 -6.36
C ILE A 126 -0.03 -0.53 -4.92
N LEU A 127 -0.14 0.45 -4.02
CA LEU A 127 -0.61 0.27 -2.65
C LEU A 127 -2.09 0.69 -2.59
N MET A 128 -2.93 -0.15 -2.01
CA MET A 128 -4.37 0.07 -1.94
C MET A 128 -4.82 0.06 -0.48
N HIS A 129 -5.51 1.11 -0.06
CA HIS A 129 -6.07 1.21 1.28
C HIS A 129 -7.42 0.51 1.40
N ASP A 130 -7.91 0.36 2.63
CA ASP A 130 -9.18 -0.27 2.97
C ASP A 130 -9.38 -1.69 2.41
N SER A 131 -8.32 -2.47 2.35
CA SER A 131 -8.36 -3.84 1.82
C SER A 131 -9.27 -4.80 2.63
N PHE A 132 -9.72 -4.38 3.81
CA PHE A 132 -10.68 -5.10 4.65
C PHE A 132 -12.12 -4.59 4.48
N ASN A 133 -12.35 -3.46 3.82
CA ASN A 133 -13.68 -3.07 3.37
C ASN A 133 -14.15 -4.06 2.29
N PRO A 134 -15.35 -4.68 2.43
CA PRO A 134 -15.80 -5.71 1.52
C PRO A 134 -15.94 -5.26 0.07
N ASP A 135 -16.32 -4.01 -0.17
CA ASP A 135 -16.50 -3.49 -1.53
C ASP A 135 -15.16 -3.07 -2.14
N CYS A 136 -14.27 -2.43 -1.38
CA CYS A 136 -12.90 -2.18 -1.80
C CYS A 136 -12.19 -3.49 -2.17
N ARG A 137 -12.28 -4.50 -1.28
CA ARG A 137 -11.65 -5.81 -1.51
C ARG A 137 -12.17 -6.50 -2.77
N LYS A 138 -13.48 -6.46 -3.00
CA LYS A 138 -14.06 -7.01 -4.25
C LYS A 138 -13.57 -6.25 -5.48
N GLY A 139 -13.50 -4.91 -5.40
CA GLY A 139 -12.95 -4.09 -6.48
C GLY A 139 -11.49 -4.42 -6.79
N MET A 140 -10.66 -4.62 -5.76
CA MET A 140 -9.27 -5.07 -5.91
C MET A 140 -9.19 -6.43 -6.59
N ILE A 141 -10.01 -7.41 -6.17
CA ILE A 141 -10.06 -8.73 -6.78
C ILE A 141 -10.50 -8.65 -8.23
N ASP A 142 -11.56 -7.91 -8.54
CA ASP A 142 -12.06 -7.75 -9.91
C ASP A 142 -11.00 -7.20 -10.86
N ALA A 143 -10.20 -6.24 -10.40
CA ALA A 143 -9.14 -5.65 -11.20
C ALA A 143 -7.91 -6.55 -11.34
N LEU A 144 -7.52 -7.25 -10.26
CA LEU A 144 -6.21 -7.92 -10.17
C LEU A 144 -6.23 -9.40 -10.53
N GLN A 145 -7.35 -10.12 -10.34
CA GLN A 145 -7.39 -11.58 -10.50
C GLN A 145 -6.97 -12.10 -11.88
N ASN A 146 -7.16 -11.31 -12.92
CA ASN A 146 -6.83 -11.66 -14.31
C ASN A 146 -5.59 -10.94 -14.84
N GLN A 147 -4.92 -10.14 -14.02
CA GLN A 147 -3.72 -9.42 -14.43
C GLN A 147 -2.52 -10.36 -14.50
N LYS A 148 -1.80 -10.30 -15.64
CA LYS A 148 -0.58 -11.09 -15.87
C LYS A 148 0.69 -10.29 -15.55
N SER A 149 0.59 -8.98 -15.55
CA SER A 149 1.73 -8.07 -15.38
C SER A 149 2.08 -7.80 -13.92
N HIS A 150 1.12 -8.00 -13.00
CA HIS A 150 1.30 -7.73 -11.58
C HIS A 150 0.96 -8.96 -10.74
N ALA A 151 1.80 -9.24 -9.77
CA ALA A 151 1.49 -10.08 -8.63
C ALA A 151 0.83 -9.20 -7.56
N TYR A 152 0.01 -9.75 -6.67
CA TYR A 152 -0.63 -8.99 -5.61
C TYR A 152 -0.79 -9.76 -4.30
N TYR A 153 -0.94 -9.00 -3.21
CA TYR A 153 -1.19 -9.51 -1.88
C TYR A 153 -2.21 -8.62 -1.16
N LEU A 154 -3.43 -9.14 -0.93
CA LEU A 154 -4.55 -8.35 -0.41
C LEU A 154 -4.46 -8.11 1.11
N ASP A 155 -3.75 -8.92 1.84
CA ASP A 155 -3.63 -8.84 3.31
C ASP A 155 -2.23 -8.36 3.72
N PHE A 156 -1.65 -7.41 2.97
CA PHE A 156 -0.31 -6.89 3.23
C PHE A 156 -0.20 -6.31 4.65
N ILE A 157 -1.13 -5.44 5.03
CA ILE A 157 -1.30 -4.98 6.41
C ILE A 157 -2.76 -5.21 6.81
N PRO A 158 -3.04 -6.13 7.74
CA PRO A 158 -4.40 -6.38 8.18
C PRO A 158 -4.96 -5.20 8.99
N SER A 159 -6.26 -4.93 8.82
CA SER A 159 -6.99 -3.96 9.63
C SER A 159 -6.90 -4.31 11.11
N VAL A 160 -6.83 -3.28 11.95
CA VAL A 160 -6.85 -3.40 13.42
C VAL A 160 -8.09 -2.76 14.03
N SER A 161 -8.99 -2.23 13.21
CA SER A 161 -10.25 -1.68 13.71
C SER A 161 -11.04 -2.76 14.42
N LYS A 162 -11.38 -2.51 15.70
CA LYS A 162 -12.17 -3.42 16.53
C LYS A 162 -13.66 -3.11 16.47
N SER A 163 -14.02 -1.91 15.96
CA SER A 163 -15.40 -1.41 16.09
C SER A 163 -16.37 -2.05 15.13
N ASP A 164 -15.91 -2.41 13.92
CA ASP A 164 -16.77 -2.89 12.84
C ASP A 164 -16.07 -3.77 11.78
N GLY A 165 -14.74 -3.89 11.81
CA GLY A 165 -13.99 -4.77 10.91
C GLY A 165 -14.10 -4.44 9.41
N LEU A 166 -14.73 -3.28 9.09
CA LEU A 166 -15.10 -2.93 7.72
C LEU A 166 -14.14 -1.93 7.06
N TRP A 167 -13.21 -1.37 7.82
CA TRP A 167 -12.33 -0.31 7.35
C TRP A 167 -10.87 -0.61 7.65
N GLY A 168 -9.99 0.00 6.84
CA GLY A 168 -8.54 -0.11 7.00
C GLY A 168 -7.95 -1.36 6.35
N GLY A 169 -6.65 -1.54 6.60
CA GLY A 169 -5.82 -2.55 5.98
C GLY A 169 -5.21 -2.06 4.66
N LEU A 170 -4.05 -2.61 4.32
CA LEU A 170 -3.36 -2.33 3.07
C LEU A 170 -3.25 -3.61 2.24
N ALA A 171 -3.55 -3.48 0.95
CA ALA A 171 -3.18 -4.43 -0.08
C ALA A 171 -2.06 -3.84 -0.94
N ILE A 172 -1.29 -4.70 -1.59
CA ILE A 172 -0.21 -4.29 -2.47
C ILE A 172 -0.23 -5.13 -3.75
N ALA A 173 0.04 -4.48 -4.89
CA ALA A 173 0.34 -5.15 -6.14
C ALA A 173 1.67 -4.61 -6.68
N TRP A 174 2.44 -5.44 -7.38
CA TRP A 174 3.73 -5.05 -7.96
C TRP A 174 3.94 -5.70 -9.31
N LYS A 175 4.58 -4.96 -10.19
CA LYS A 175 4.93 -5.44 -11.51
C LYS A 175 5.98 -6.53 -11.39
N SER A 176 5.68 -7.71 -11.90
CA SER A 176 6.58 -8.85 -11.91
C SER A 176 7.05 -9.11 -13.33
N GLN A 177 8.26 -8.67 -13.65
CA GLN A 177 8.89 -8.98 -14.94
C GLN A 177 9.60 -10.34 -14.88
N THR A 178 10.06 -10.74 -13.68
CA THR A 178 10.68 -12.05 -13.46
C THR A 178 10.28 -12.61 -12.10
N PRO A 179 10.19 -13.93 -11.93
CA PRO A 179 9.92 -14.57 -10.64
C PRO A 179 10.88 -14.15 -9.53
N GLY A 180 12.15 -13.90 -9.85
CA GLY A 180 13.17 -13.48 -8.88
C GLY A 180 12.92 -12.10 -8.28
N GLN A 181 12.51 -11.13 -9.10
CA GLN A 181 12.21 -9.78 -8.62
C GLN A 181 11.00 -9.76 -7.66
N ALA A 182 9.97 -10.54 -7.96
CA ALA A 182 8.81 -10.65 -7.07
C ALA A 182 9.19 -11.29 -5.72
N GLN A 183 10.13 -12.25 -5.71
CA GLN A 183 10.62 -12.88 -4.48
C GLN A 183 11.49 -11.94 -3.66
N GLU A 184 12.38 -11.17 -4.28
CA GLU A 184 13.21 -10.18 -3.59
C GLU A 184 12.33 -9.09 -2.97
N PHE A 185 11.39 -8.53 -3.73
CA PHE A 185 10.47 -7.52 -3.24
C PHE A 185 9.60 -8.04 -2.07
N ALA A 186 9.04 -9.24 -2.18
CA ALA A 186 8.28 -9.85 -1.09
C ALA A 186 9.14 -10.12 0.14
N LYS A 187 10.43 -10.44 -0.03
CA LYS A 187 11.39 -10.63 1.06
C LYS A 187 11.74 -9.30 1.72
N GLU A 188 11.96 -8.26 0.95
CA GLU A 188 12.22 -6.91 1.47
C GLU A 188 11.02 -6.39 2.25
N ILE A 189 9.81 -6.44 1.71
CA ILE A 189 8.58 -6.04 2.40
C ILE A 189 8.38 -6.85 3.68
N SER A 190 8.59 -8.15 3.67
CA SER A 190 8.44 -8.98 4.87
C SER A 190 9.44 -8.62 5.97
N SER A 191 10.58 -8.01 5.64
CA SER A 191 11.55 -7.53 6.60
C SER A 191 11.13 -6.22 7.31
N PHE A 192 10.22 -5.46 6.68
CA PHE A 192 9.66 -4.23 7.24
C PHE A 192 8.44 -4.43 8.11
N ALA A 193 7.71 -5.52 7.91
CA ALA A 193 6.61 -5.83 8.81
C ALA A 193 7.18 -5.93 10.23
N PRO A 194 6.82 -5.05 11.18
CA PRO A 194 7.26 -5.22 12.55
C PRO A 194 6.97 -6.66 12.98
N VAL A 195 7.86 -7.25 13.77
CA VAL A 195 7.75 -8.66 14.23
C VAL A 195 6.35 -8.97 14.81
N ALA A 196 5.67 -7.96 15.36
CA ALA A 196 4.27 -8.03 15.79
C ALA A 196 3.28 -8.27 14.63
N ILE A 197 3.57 -7.79 13.43
CA ILE A 197 2.73 -8.02 12.22
C ILE A 197 3.01 -9.42 11.67
N GLN A 198 4.26 -9.87 11.69
CA GLN A 198 4.62 -11.23 11.23
C GLN A 198 3.90 -12.33 12.05
N ASN A 199 3.61 -12.09 13.32
CA ASN A 199 2.88 -13.03 14.18
C ASN A 199 1.36 -13.03 13.97
N TYR A 200 0.80 -12.04 13.27
CA TYR A 200 -0.64 -11.94 12.96
C TYR A 200 -1.03 -12.60 11.63
N PHE A 201 -0.07 -12.97 10.78
CA PHE A 201 -0.32 -13.66 9.51
C PHE A 201 -0.74 -15.12 9.70
N ARG A 202 -1.90 -15.37 10.31
CA ARG A 202 -2.59 -16.67 10.23
C ARG A 202 -3.55 -16.76 9.04
N ILE A 203 -3.66 -15.72 8.25
CA ILE A 203 -4.53 -15.70 7.06
C ILE A 203 -3.66 -16.13 5.87
N THR A 204 -4.08 -17.16 5.17
CA THR A 204 -3.40 -17.60 3.94
C THR A 204 -3.42 -16.46 2.93
N PRO A 205 -2.25 -15.92 2.53
CA PRO A 205 -2.22 -14.85 1.55
C PRO A 205 -2.80 -15.32 0.23
N VAL A 206 -3.71 -14.56 -0.35
CA VAL A 206 -4.11 -14.74 -1.73
C VAL A 206 -3.03 -14.07 -2.58
N ILE A 207 -1.97 -14.81 -2.86
CA ILE A 207 -0.93 -14.37 -3.80
C ILE A 207 -1.31 -14.96 -5.16
N ASN A 208 -1.75 -14.10 -6.07
CA ASN A 208 -1.91 -14.52 -7.45
C ASN A 208 -0.54 -14.45 -8.15
N THR A 209 0.18 -15.57 -8.05
CA THR A 209 1.47 -15.72 -8.74
C THR A 209 1.26 -16.60 -9.96
N THR A 210 0.62 -16.07 -10.97
CA THR A 210 0.44 -16.81 -12.22
C THR A 210 1.78 -17.27 -12.83
N ASN A 211 2.92 -16.77 -12.33
CA ASN A 211 4.25 -17.10 -12.84
C ASN A 211 5.32 -17.36 -11.77
N VAL A 212 5.01 -17.34 -10.47
CA VAL A 212 6.00 -17.65 -9.41
C VAL A 212 5.70 -19.03 -8.83
N LYS A 213 6.62 -19.96 -8.92
CA LYS A 213 6.50 -21.27 -8.25
C LYS A 213 6.46 -21.03 -6.73
N LEU A 214 5.28 -21.14 -6.15
CA LEU A 214 4.99 -20.96 -4.71
C LEU A 214 5.81 -21.88 -3.78
N SER A 215 6.49 -22.89 -4.29
CA SER A 215 7.25 -23.85 -3.49
C SER A 215 8.37 -23.22 -2.65
N ALA A 216 9.08 -22.23 -3.21
CA ALA A 216 10.19 -21.58 -2.51
C ALA A 216 9.71 -20.59 -1.42
N PHE A 217 8.54 -19.96 -1.61
CA PHE A 217 8.00 -19.00 -0.63
C PHE A 217 7.47 -19.73 0.63
N LYS A 218 6.82 -20.89 0.45
CA LYS A 218 6.34 -21.71 1.58
C LYS A 218 7.46 -22.20 2.48
N GLU A 219 8.59 -22.62 1.93
CA GLU A 219 9.70 -23.16 2.73
C GLU A 219 10.49 -22.10 3.50
N SER A 220 10.72 -20.91 2.92
CA SER A 220 11.54 -19.88 3.55
C SER A 220 10.80 -19.09 4.64
N ALA A 221 9.55 -18.68 4.42
CA ALA A 221 8.79 -17.90 5.39
C ALA A 221 8.16 -18.76 6.50
N PHE A 222 7.63 -19.93 6.16
CA PHE A 222 6.97 -20.82 7.13
C PHE A 222 7.93 -21.68 7.95
N SER A 223 9.10 -22.06 7.44
CA SER A 223 10.09 -22.80 8.23
C SER A 223 10.65 -21.98 9.39
N LYS A 224 10.85 -20.68 9.21
CA LYS A 224 11.28 -19.77 10.29
C LYS A 224 10.19 -19.50 11.32
N ILE A 225 8.92 -19.47 10.90
CA ILE A 225 7.78 -19.26 11.80
C ILE A 225 7.50 -20.50 12.66
N LYS A 226 7.66 -21.70 12.12
CA LYS A 226 7.48 -22.96 12.88
C LYS A 226 8.48 -23.13 14.02
N ILE A 227 9.71 -22.65 13.85
CA ILE A 227 10.77 -22.80 14.86
C ILE A 227 10.58 -21.84 16.04
N THR A 228 10.02 -20.65 15.82
CA THR A 228 9.74 -19.68 16.89
C THR A 228 8.43 -19.93 17.62
N GLY A 229 7.39 -20.41 16.94
CA GLY A 229 6.10 -20.72 17.55
C GLY A 229 6.12 -21.94 18.49
N GLY A 230 6.94 -22.94 18.21
CA GLY A 230 7.06 -24.14 19.02
C GLY A 230 7.74 -23.97 20.38
N ARG A 231 8.52 -22.90 20.56
CA ARG A 231 9.19 -22.61 21.86
C ARG A 231 8.37 -21.74 22.81
N LEU A 232 7.35 -21.03 22.35
CA LEU A 232 6.53 -20.16 23.20
C LEU A 232 5.33 -20.87 23.82
N LEU A 233 4.87 -21.99 23.26
CA LEU A 233 3.73 -22.75 23.78
C LEU A 233 4.10 -23.80 24.85
N GLY A 234 5.38 -23.97 25.15
CA GLY A 234 5.86 -24.96 26.12
C GLY A 234 5.94 -24.51 27.58
N LYS A 235 5.52 -23.28 27.93
CA LYS A 235 5.70 -22.71 29.28
C LYS A 235 4.47 -22.11 29.96
N ILE A 236 3.27 -22.49 29.56
CA ILE A 236 2.07 -22.18 30.34
C ILE A 236 1.44 -23.52 30.75
N LYS A 237 1.87 -24.04 31.86
CA LYS A 237 1.11 -25.05 32.66
C LYS A 237 0.39 -24.31 33.77
N PRO A 238 -0.79 -24.83 34.15
CA PRO A 238 -1.74 -24.19 35.07
C PRO A 238 -1.16 -23.92 36.44
#